data_8529658a2964352abb4c6b21128130f5
#
_entry.id   8529658a2964352abb4c6b21128130f5
#
_cell.length_a   1.000
_cell.length_b   1.000
_cell.length_c   1.000
_cell.angle_alpha   90.00
_cell.angle_beta   90.00
_cell.angle_gamma   90.00
#
_symmetry.space_group_name_H-M   'P 1'
#
loop_
_entity.id
_entity.type
_entity.pdbx_description
1 polymer ?
#
loop_
_entity_poly.entity_id
_entity_poly.type
_entity_poly.pdbx_seq_one_letter_code
_entity_poly.pdbx_strand_id
1 'polypeptide(L)'
;MALLVVGGAPAAATEEAGTGAASIPVPPLTWAACGLTEEAAAADVQCATAALPLDHDDPDGEQVRIAVAKAPATDPANRIGSLFVNFGGPGGPAVGYLQAAGAGLFATLNERFDIVAFDPRGVGQSTPAIDCGVDEEADELFPGRAPTPLDVDAEALVAGAQAYVDACVAANGALLEHVSTANVARDMDALRAAVGDEQLSYLGFSYGTFLGATYAALFPDRYRALVLDGALDPTDYIADPVALSTAQAGGFEQALARFTSACALDQAACAGFGGADPYLAYDRLLAAADAAPLPADGFPEDPTPVTADDIRSVTLTLLYAKQNWGLLAALLASAEAGDGSPVRALLDVLGADPVGADPFLSISAGEQQWPRDVAEYLDRGAEEWVAFPHFWGTFAYAEVPLALWPARDEDPFAGPFELPASSPSPLVIGTTYDPATPYRGSLQMAADLGNATLLTMEGDGHTAYGGNSACVDAATEAYLVDGTLPADGTVCTQEVPFAGLAVPDAASDTGVLTARPIAGRALLADR
;
A
#
# COMPACT_ATOMS: atom_id res chain seq x y z
N MET A 1 7.30 -14.50 -74.53
CA MET A 1 7.09 -15.53 -73.49
C MET A 1 7.07 -14.80 -72.17
N ALA A 2 5.86 -14.41 -71.71
CA ALA A 2 5.64 -13.61 -70.52
C ALA A 2 5.21 -14.54 -69.38
N LEU A 3 5.96 -14.55 -68.30
CA LEU A 3 5.61 -15.26 -67.06
C LEU A 3 4.75 -14.34 -66.18
N LEU A 4 3.51 -14.73 -65.93
CA LEU A 4 2.67 -14.17 -64.90
C LEU A 4 3.12 -14.74 -63.52
N VAL A 5 3.54 -13.86 -62.60
CA VAL A 5 3.70 -14.17 -61.19
C VAL A 5 2.42 -13.75 -60.49
N VAL A 6 1.67 -14.71 -59.99
CA VAL A 6 0.51 -14.48 -59.12
C VAL A 6 1.03 -14.32 -57.70
N GLY A 7 0.99 -13.10 -57.19
CA GLY A 7 1.28 -12.79 -55.79
C GLY A 7 0.06 -13.12 -54.93
N GLY A 8 0.16 -14.12 -54.07
CA GLY A 8 -0.78 -14.34 -52.98
C GLY A 8 -0.52 -13.37 -51.87
N ALA A 9 -1.52 -12.56 -51.52
CA ALA A 9 -1.52 -11.73 -50.30
C ALA A 9 -1.64 -12.64 -49.06
N PRO A 10 -0.89 -12.38 -47.97
CA PRO A 10 -1.14 -13.09 -46.75
C PRO A 10 -2.50 -12.66 -46.17
N ALA A 11 -3.29 -13.63 -45.78
CA ALA A 11 -4.51 -13.40 -45.01
C ALA A 11 -4.11 -12.74 -43.65
N ALA A 12 -4.65 -11.57 -43.41
CA ALA A 12 -4.60 -10.98 -42.09
C ALA A 12 -5.41 -11.88 -41.14
N ALA A 13 -4.74 -12.45 -40.13
CA ALA A 13 -5.42 -13.04 -39.02
C ALA A 13 -6.10 -11.87 -38.29
N THR A 14 -7.42 -11.85 -38.27
CA THR A 14 -8.19 -11.05 -37.34
C THR A 14 -8.02 -11.71 -35.99
N GLU A 15 -7.19 -11.14 -35.13
CA GLU A 15 -7.26 -11.43 -33.69
C GLU A 15 -8.67 -11.05 -33.24
N GLU A 16 -9.43 -12.05 -32.83
CA GLU A 16 -10.69 -11.84 -32.13
C GLU A 16 -10.35 -11.14 -30.79
N ALA A 17 -10.86 -9.92 -30.61
CA ALA A 17 -10.82 -9.19 -29.36
C ALA A 17 -11.39 -10.09 -28.26
N GLY A 18 -10.64 -10.22 -27.18
CA GLY A 18 -10.79 -11.23 -26.14
C GLY A 18 -12.20 -11.39 -25.60
N THR A 19 -12.64 -12.62 -25.59
CA THR A 19 -13.70 -13.08 -24.69
C THR A 19 -13.18 -12.89 -23.27
N GLY A 20 -13.83 -12.02 -22.46
CA GLY A 20 -13.45 -11.79 -21.07
C GLY A 20 -13.20 -13.11 -20.34
N ALA A 21 -12.16 -13.13 -19.51
CA ALA A 21 -11.74 -14.33 -18.79
C ALA A 21 -12.94 -15.00 -18.10
N ALA A 22 -13.03 -16.31 -18.17
CA ALA A 22 -14.12 -17.07 -17.53
C ALA A 22 -13.97 -16.96 -16.00
N SER A 23 -15.05 -16.66 -15.28
CA SER A 23 -15.03 -16.78 -13.81
C SER A 23 -14.90 -18.23 -13.39
N ILE A 24 -14.05 -18.49 -12.41
CA ILE A 24 -13.96 -19.80 -11.76
C ILE A 24 -15.19 -19.96 -10.85
N PRO A 25 -15.97 -21.05 -10.96
CA PRO A 25 -17.09 -21.28 -10.09
C PRO A 25 -16.62 -21.53 -8.64
N VAL A 26 -17.00 -20.65 -7.73
CA VAL A 26 -16.75 -20.80 -6.29
C VAL A 26 -18.08 -21.01 -5.59
N PRO A 27 -18.19 -21.98 -4.67
CA PRO A 27 -19.38 -22.12 -3.86
C PRO A 27 -19.67 -20.85 -3.06
N PRO A 28 -20.94 -20.53 -2.75
CA PRO A 28 -21.27 -19.43 -1.85
C PRO A 28 -20.51 -19.54 -0.54
N LEU A 29 -19.97 -18.41 -0.04
CA LEU A 29 -19.20 -18.36 1.19
C LEU A 29 -20.05 -18.76 2.41
N THR A 30 -19.46 -19.54 3.29
CA THR A 30 -20.07 -19.89 4.58
C THR A 30 -19.55 -18.93 5.64
N TRP A 31 -20.40 -18.01 6.04
CA TRP A 31 -20.07 -16.98 7.02
C TRP A 31 -20.23 -17.49 8.45
N ALA A 32 -19.26 -17.16 9.30
CA ALA A 32 -19.25 -17.43 10.74
C ALA A 32 -18.72 -16.20 11.49
N ALA A 33 -18.88 -16.16 12.81
CA ALA A 33 -18.19 -15.17 13.62
C ALA A 33 -16.67 -15.33 13.44
N CYS A 34 -15.95 -14.23 13.35
CA CYS A 34 -14.49 -14.26 13.31
C CYS A 34 -13.96 -14.80 14.65
N GLY A 35 -12.97 -15.69 14.61
CA GLY A 35 -12.45 -16.40 15.79
C GLY A 35 -11.58 -15.56 16.74
N LEU A 36 -11.73 -14.24 16.75
CA LEU A 36 -11.02 -13.34 17.64
C LEU A 36 -11.57 -13.40 19.08
N THR A 37 -10.76 -13.01 20.06
CA THR A 37 -11.19 -12.87 21.46
C THR A 37 -12.33 -11.84 21.56
N GLU A 38 -13.24 -11.99 22.56
CA GLU A 38 -14.37 -11.07 22.77
C GLU A 38 -13.96 -9.59 22.89
N GLU A 39 -12.69 -9.30 23.21
CA GLU A 39 -12.13 -7.95 23.31
C GLU A 39 -11.67 -7.35 21.98
N ALA A 40 -11.36 -8.18 20.98
CA ALA A 40 -10.78 -7.77 19.69
C ALA A 40 -11.80 -7.81 18.53
N ALA A 41 -13.00 -8.38 18.71
CA ALA A 41 -13.97 -8.51 17.63
C ALA A 41 -14.91 -7.28 17.58
N ALA A 42 -14.93 -6.58 16.45
CA ALA A 42 -16.05 -5.69 16.14
C ALA A 42 -17.33 -6.54 16.05
N ALA A 43 -18.36 -6.14 16.81
CA ALA A 43 -19.50 -7.00 17.20
C ALA A 43 -20.30 -7.65 16.06
N ASP A 44 -20.15 -7.18 14.81
CA ASP A 44 -20.97 -7.64 13.68
C ASP A 44 -20.15 -8.11 12.46
N VAL A 45 -18.82 -8.29 12.59
CA VAL A 45 -17.98 -8.77 11.48
C VAL A 45 -18.05 -10.30 11.38
N GLN A 46 -18.25 -10.77 10.16
CA GLN A 46 -18.31 -12.18 9.80
C GLN A 46 -17.11 -12.57 8.96
N CYS A 47 -16.56 -13.76 9.19
CA CYS A 47 -15.44 -14.30 8.45
C CYS A 47 -15.83 -15.53 7.63
N ALA A 48 -15.14 -15.72 6.52
CA ALA A 48 -15.27 -16.88 5.65
C ALA A 48 -13.92 -17.20 5.00
N THR A 49 -13.82 -18.35 4.36
CA THR A 49 -12.67 -18.74 3.55
C THR A 49 -13.16 -19.26 2.21
N ALA A 50 -12.57 -18.77 1.12
CA ALA A 50 -12.76 -19.29 -0.23
C ALA A 50 -11.59 -20.21 -0.62
N ALA A 51 -11.87 -21.38 -1.18
CA ALA A 51 -10.84 -22.20 -1.82
C ALA A 51 -10.82 -21.83 -3.30
N LEU A 52 -9.64 -21.39 -3.79
CA LEU A 52 -9.41 -20.98 -5.17
C LEU A 52 -8.19 -21.73 -5.72
N PRO A 53 -8.09 -21.97 -7.03
CA PRO A 53 -6.91 -22.61 -7.58
C PRO A 53 -5.66 -21.73 -7.37
N LEU A 54 -4.52 -22.37 -7.09
CA LEU A 54 -3.23 -21.70 -7.10
C LEU A 54 -2.92 -21.15 -8.50
N ASP A 55 -3.04 -22.04 -9.50
CA ASP A 55 -2.94 -21.71 -10.92
C ASP A 55 -4.35 -21.60 -11.52
N HIS A 56 -4.70 -20.44 -12.05
CA HIS A 56 -6.00 -20.22 -12.69
C HIS A 56 -6.16 -20.99 -14.00
N ASP A 57 -5.08 -21.44 -14.63
CA ASP A 57 -5.07 -22.26 -15.83
C ASP A 57 -5.21 -23.78 -15.51
N ASP A 58 -4.97 -24.17 -14.23
CA ASP A 58 -5.23 -25.52 -13.71
C ASP A 58 -6.23 -25.49 -12.53
N PRO A 59 -7.52 -25.24 -12.80
CA PRO A 59 -8.52 -25.04 -11.72
C PRO A 59 -8.77 -26.29 -10.87
N ASP A 60 -8.38 -27.46 -11.30
CA ASP A 60 -8.48 -28.72 -10.56
C ASP A 60 -7.17 -29.07 -9.79
N GLY A 61 -6.14 -28.24 -9.91
CA GLY A 61 -4.82 -28.39 -9.31
C GLY A 61 -4.77 -27.99 -7.83
N GLU A 62 -3.59 -27.52 -7.41
CA GLU A 62 -3.36 -27.04 -6.05
C GLU A 62 -4.25 -25.83 -5.73
N GLN A 63 -4.65 -25.70 -4.46
CA GLN A 63 -5.60 -24.69 -4.02
C GLN A 63 -4.95 -23.74 -3.00
N VAL A 64 -5.28 -22.46 -3.11
CA VAL A 64 -5.07 -21.45 -2.06
C VAL A 64 -6.39 -21.21 -1.31
N ARG A 65 -6.28 -20.78 -0.07
CA ARG A 65 -7.45 -20.48 0.77
C ARG A 65 -7.44 -18.97 1.07
N ILE A 66 -8.34 -18.25 0.46
CA ILE A 66 -8.45 -16.79 0.61
C ILE A 66 -9.30 -16.48 1.83
N ALA A 67 -8.72 -15.76 2.79
CA ALA A 67 -9.45 -15.25 3.95
C ALA A 67 -10.30 -14.04 3.55
N VAL A 68 -11.55 -14.02 4.04
CA VAL A 68 -12.53 -12.96 3.74
C VAL A 68 -13.22 -12.53 5.01
N ALA A 69 -13.35 -11.23 5.22
CA ALA A 69 -14.17 -10.65 6.29
C ALA A 69 -15.28 -9.77 5.69
N LYS A 70 -16.39 -9.68 6.39
CA LYS A 70 -17.54 -8.89 5.98
C LYS A 70 -18.17 -8.18 7.17
N ALA A 71 -18.35 -6.85 7.07
CA ALA A 71 -19.25 -6.10 7.92
C ALA A 71 -20.58 -5.93 7.18
N PRO A 72 -21.68 -6.57 7.63
CA PRO A 72 -22.97 -6.50 6.96
C PRO A 72 -23.53 -5.07 6.91
N ALA A 73 -24.29 -4.77 5.86
CA ALA A 73 -24.96 -3.48 5.72
C ALA A 73 -25.87 -3.18 6.91
N THR A 74 -25.80 -1.98 7.46
CA THR A 74 -26.62 -1.57 8.63
C THR A 74 -28.05 -1.22 8.26
N ASP A 75 -28.33 -0.93 6.97
CA ASP A 75 -29.69 -0.83 6.41
C ASP A 75 -29.93 -1.91 5.33
N PRO A 76 -30.17 -3.16 5.72
CA PRO A 76 -30.31 -4.28 4.80
C PRO A 76 -31.52 -4.16 3.85
N ALA A 77 -32.51 -3.31 4.17
CA ALA A 77 -33.66 -3.08 3.30
C ALA A 77 -33.28 -2.25 2.05
N ASN A 78 -32.25 -1.44 2.15
CA ASN A 78 -31.76 -0.60 1.07
C ASN A 78 -30.35 -1.00 0.61
N ARG A 79 -29.91 -2.21 0.93
CA ARG A 79 -28.61 -2.75 0.52
C ARG A 79 -28.47 -2.74 -1.01
N ILE A 80 -27.33 -2.23 -1.51
CA ILE A 80 -26.99 -2.19 -2.94
C ILE A 80 -26.26 -3.48 -3.35
N GLY A 81 -25.30 -3.93 -2.54
CA GLY A 81 -24.41 -5.05 -2.83
C GLY A 81 -23.26 -5.10 -1.85
N SER A 82 -22.15 -5.71 -2.25
CA SER A 82 -20.90 -5.69 -1.49
C SER A 82 -19.99 -4.60 -2.03
N LEU A 83 -19.30 -3.88 -1.14
CA LEU A 83 -18.18 -3.00 -1.46
C LEU A 83 -16.89 -3.69 -1.05
N PHE A 84 -16.11 -4.11 -2.03
CA PHE A 84 -14.80 -4.67 -1.79
C PHE A 84 -13.80 -3.54 -1.51
N VAL A 85 -12.96 -3.73 -0.47
CA VAL A 85 -11.95 -2.75 -0.07
C VAL A 85 -10.56 -3.38 -0.07
N ASN A 86 -9.55 -2.63 -0.55
CA ASN A 86 -8.16 -3.03 -0.51
C ASN A 86 -7.29 -1.82 -0.12
N PHE A 87 -6.43 -1.99 0.88
CA PHE A 87 -5.62 -0.91 1.46
C PHE A 87 -4.26 -0.72 0.78
N GLY A 88 -3.89 -1.59 -0.16
CA GLY A 88 -2.67 -1.47 -0.95
C GLY A 88 -1.52 -2.33 -0.44
N GLY A 89 -0.34 -1.80 -0.48
CA GLY A 89 0.95 -2.47 -0.30
C GLY A 89 1.78 -2.39 -1.60
N PRO A 90 1.95 -3.50 -2.39
CA PRO A 90 1.28 -4.81 -2.34
C PRO A 90 1.54 -5.57 -1.04
N GLY A 91 0.74 -6.61 -0.79
CA GLY A 91 0.92 -7.46 0.39
C GLY A 91 0.25 -6.94 1.67
N GLY A 92 -0.51 -5.83 1.61
CA GLY A 92 -1.27 -5.35 2.76
C GLY A 92 -2.47 -6.24 3.08
N PRO A 93 -2.59 -6.80 4.32
CA PRO A 93 -3.77 -7.55 4.73
C PRO A 93 -4.93 -6.60 5.01
N ALA A 94 -6.15 -7.01 4.68
CA ALA A 94 -7.35 -6.20 4.88
C ALA A 94 -8.35 -6.82 5.87
N VAL A 95 -8.29 -8.14 6.04
CA VAL A 95 -9.19 -8.88 6.92
C VAL A 95 -9.03 -8.47 8.38
N GLY A 96 -7.78 -8.42 8.87
CA GLY A 96 -7.47 -8.00 10.25
C GLY A 96 -7.98 -6.59 10.56
N TYR A 97 -7.85 -5.69 9.60
CA TYR A 97 -8.40 -4.33 9.75
C TYR A 97 -9.91 -4.35 9.99
N LEU A 98 -10.65 -5.03 9.12
CA LEU A 98 -12.10 -5.07 9.25
C LEU A 98 -12.54 -5.79 10.54
N GLN A 99 -11.79 -6.82 10.96
CA GLN A 99 -12.01 -7.51 12.23
C GLN A 99 -11.84 -6.59 13.45
N ALA A 100 -10.80 -5.75 13.44
CA ALA A 100 -10.47 -4.87 14.56
C ALA A 100 -11.35 -3.60 14.60
N ALA A 101 -11.51 -2.94 13.45
CA ALA A 101 -12.16 -1.63 13.34
C ALA A 101 -13.64 -1.69 12.87
N GLY A 102 -14.11 -2.85 12.43
CA GLY A 102 -15.42 -2.97 11.79
C GLY A 102 -15.49 -2.08 10.54
N ALA A 103 -16.67 -1.59 10.23
CA ALA A 103 -16.87 -0.67 9.11
C ALA A 103 -16.57 0.81 9.45
N GLY A 104 -15.82 1.10 10.52
CA GLY A 104 -15.66 2.46 11.04
C GLY A 104 -15.28 3.52 10.01
N LEU A 105 -14.22 3.26 9.20
CA LEU A 105 -13.82 4.17 8.11
C LEU A 105 -14.90 4.30 7.03
N PHE A 106 -15.72 3.28 6.83
CA PHE A 106 -16.74 3.16 5.78
C PHE A 106 -18.16 3.29 6.33
N ALA A 107 -18.37 3.89 7.50
CA ALA A 107 -19.65 3.90 8.22
C ALA A 107 -20.82 4.36 7.34
N THR A 108 -20.64 5.45 6.56
CA THR A 108 -21.66 5.95 5.63
C THR A 108 -21.96 4.95 4.51
N LEU A 109 -20.91 4.36 3.93
CA LEU A 109 -21.04 3.35 2.86
C LEU A 109 -21.64 2.04 3.40
N ASN A 110 -21.35 1.68 4.65
CA ASN A 110 -21.89 0.48 5.29
C ASN A 110 -23.39 0.56 5.55
N GLU A 111 -24.03 1.73 5.49
CA GLU A 111 -25.48 1.81 5.46
C GLU A 111 -26.06 1.09 4.24
N ARG A 112 -25.35 1.10 3.11
CA ARG A 112 -25.83 0.67 1.80
C ARG A 112 -25.11 -0.56 1.24
N PHE A 113 -23.93 -0.89 1.76
CA PHE A 113 -23.10 -2.01 1.31
C PHE A 113 -22.70 -2.92 2.46
N ASP A 114 -22.63 -4.22 2.19
CA ASP A 114 -21.74 -5.06 2.97
C ASP A 114 -20.30 -4.64 2.66
N ILE A 115 -19.53 -4.23 3.65
CA ILE A 115 -18.10 -3.95 3.45
C ILE A 115 -17.36 -5.28 3.47
N VAL A 116 -16.70 -5.62 2.39
CA VAL A 116 -15.97 -6.88 2.20
C VAL A 116 -14.49 -6.60 2.07
N ALA A 117 -13.70 -7.17 2.96
CA ALA A 117 -12.24 -7.21 2.90
C ALA A 117 -11.77 -8.63 2.65
N PHE A 118 -10.70 -8.80 1.90
CA PHE A 118 -10.03 -10.09 1.73
C PHE A 118 -8.53 -9.91 1.79
N ASP A 119 -7.84 -10.90 2.30
CA ASP A 119 -6.39 -10.95 2.21
C ASP A 119 -6.02 -11.64 0.89
N PRO A 120 -5.24 -11.00 0.02
CA PRO A 120 -4.81 -11.61 -1.24
C PRO A 120 -4.09 -12.95 -1.02
N ARG A 121 -3.95 -13.74 -2.08
CA ARG A 121 -3.11 -14.94 -2.07
C ARG A 121 -1.70 -14.61 -1.59
N GLY A 122 -1.17 -15.41 -0.68
CA GLY A 122 0.14 -15.16 -0.08
C GLY A 122 0.15 -14.10 1.03
N VAL A 123 -0.97 -13.52 1.43
CA VAL A 123 -1.03 -12.39 2.35
C VAL A 123 -1.88 -12.70 3.58
N GLY A 124 -1.43 -12.24 4.75
CA GLY A 124 -2.19 -12.18 6.00
C GLY A 124 -2.75 -13.52 6.43
N GLN A 125 -4.08 -13.60 6.60
CA GLN A 125 -4.78 -14.81 7.03
C GLN A 125 -5.10 -15.80 5.88
N SER A 126 -4.75 -15.45 4.63
CA SER A 126 -4.83 -16.38 3.50
C SER A 126 -3.76 -17.47 3.60
N THR A 127 -4.03 -18.68 3.07
CA THR A 127 -3.14 -19.83 3.28
C THR A 127 -2.84 -20.53 1.94
N PRO A 128 -1.55 -20.78 1.62
CA PRO A 128 -0.38 -20.39 2.40
C PRO A 128 -0.16 -18.87 2.38
N ALA A 129 0.38 -18.31 3.47
CA ALA A 129 0.92 -16.95 3.48
C ALA A 129 2.39 -16.99 3.07
N ILE A 130 2.88 -15.92 2.45
CA ILE A 130 4.31 -15.74 2.19
C ILE A 130 5.00 -15.43 3.50
N ASP A 131 5.99 -16.25 3.84
CA ASP A 131 6.84 -16.10 5.01
C ASP A 131 8.24 -16.61 4.59
N CYS A 132 9.21 -15.72 4.60
CA CYS A 132 10.58 -16.05 4.19
C CYS A 132 11.38 -16.76 5.30
N GLY A 133 10.82 -16.87 6.50
CA GLY A 133 11.43 -17.55 7.64
C GLY A 133 12.70 -16.86 8.13
N VAL A 134 12.89 -15.58 7.83
CA VAL A 134 14.03 -14.78 8.27
C VAL A 134 13.67 -14.16 9.61
N ASP A 135 14.52 -14.37 10.62
CA ASP A 135 14.36 -13.73 11.91
C ASP A 135 14.78 -12.26 11.77
N GLU A 136 13.82 -11.34 11.89
CA GLU A 136 14.02 -9.92 11.68
C GLU A 136 15.14 -9.31 12.53
N GLU A 137 15.35 -9.83 13.75
CA GLU A 137 16.44 -9.37 14.62
C GLU A 137 17.83 -9.89 14.17
N ALA A 138 17.88 -11.05 13.49
CA ALA A 138 19.13 -11.71 13.12
C ALA A 138 19.59 -11.45 11.69
N ASP A 139 18.64 -11.15 10.80
CA ASP A 139 18.83 -11.17 9.34
C ASP A 139 18.44 -9.85 8.64
N GLU A 140 18.49 -8.72 9.37
CA GLU A 140 18.30 -7.40 8.75
C GLU A 140 19.26 -7.24 7.55
N LEU A 141 18.71 -6.85 6.40
CA LEU A 141 19.46 -6.51 5.19
C LEU A 141 20.58 -5.49 5.48
N PHE A 142 20.36 -4.65 6.49
CA PHE A 142 21.29 -3.63 6.95
C PHE A 142 21.38 -3.62 8.48
N PRO A 143 22.08 -4.61 9.09
CA PRO A 143 22.18 -4.69 10.53
C PRO A 143 22.75 -3.39 11.12
N GLY A 144 21.95 -2.68 11.87
CA GLY A 144 22.30 -1.50 12.65
C GLY A 144 22.31 -0.15 11.92
N ARG A 145 22.56 -0.06 10.62
CA ARG A 145 22.52 1.18 9.82
C ARG A 145 22.50 0.87 8.34
N ALA A 146 21.59 1.51 7.59
CA ALA A 146 21.63 1.50 6.13
C ALA A 146 22.96 2.11 5.64
N PRO A 147 23.74 1.41 4.78
CA PRO A 147 25.03 1.90 4.31
C PRO A 147 24.85 3.12 3.41
N THR A 148 25.80 4.05 3.50
CA THR A 148 25.87 5.17 2.55
C THR A 148 26.73 4.79 1.34
N PRO A 149 26.67 5.52 0.23
CA PRO A 149 27.59 5.32 -0.90
C PRO A 149 29.08 5.45 -0.55
N LEU A 150 29.40 6.04 0.60
CA LEU A 150 30.79 6.23 1.06
C LEU A 150 31.33 5.02 1.82
N ASP A 151 30.47 4.18 2.37
CA ASP A 151 30.82 3.07 3.25
C ASP A 151 30.11 1.76 2.91
N VAL A 152 29.35 1.69 1.81
CA VAL A 152 28.68 0.47 1.37
C VAL A 152 29.70 -0.62 1.04
N ASP A 153 29.55 -1.77 1.70
CA ASP A 153 30.18 -3.02 1.31
C ASP A 153 29.24 -3.73 0.32
N ALA A 154 29.46 -3.49 -0.96
CA ALA A 154 28.61 -4.05 -2.02
C ALA A 154 28.59 -5.58 -2.03
N GLU A 155 29.70 -6.25 -1.64
CA GLU A 155 29.78 -7.71 -1.60
C GLU A 155 28.93 -8.25 -0.44
N ALA A 156 28.99 -7.62 0.74
CA ALA A 156 28.17 -7.96 1.89
C ALA A 156 26.68 -7.69 1.63
N LEU A 157 26.33 -6.54 1.01
CA LEU A 157 24.96 -6.19 0.64
C LEU A 157 24.34 -7.22 -0.30
N VAL A 158 25.06 -7.59 -1.36
CA VAL A 158 24.61 -8.61 -2.31
C VAL A 158 24.47 -9.98 -1.64
N ALA A 159 25.42 -10.35 -0.78
CA ALA A 159 25.36 -11.63 -0.09
C ALA A 159 24.16 -11.73 0.88
N GLY A 160 23.85 -10.64 1.60
CA GLY A 160 22.66 -10.55 2.46
C GLY A 160 21.36 -10.64 1.66
N ALA A 161 21.26 -9.85 0.59
CA ALA A 161 20.11 -9.87 -0.30
C ALA A 161 19.89 -11.24 -0.95
N GLN A 162 20.96 -11.94 -1.37
CA GLN A 162 20.86 -13.29 -1.93
C GLN A 162 20.41 -14.31 -0.87
N ALA A 163 20.91 -14.21 0.36
CA ALA A 163 20.49 -15.10 1.44
C ALA A 163 18.99 -14.95 1.75
N TYR A 164 18.50 -13.73 1.79
CA TYR A 164 17.08 -13.43 1.94
C TYR A 164 16.24 -14.04 0.79
N VAL A 165 16.64 -13.81 -0.46
CA VAL A 165 15.94 -14.34 -1.64
C VAL A 165 15.93 -15.87 -1.64
N ASP A 166 17.06 -16.50 -1.30
CA ASP A 166 17.17 -17.97 -1.24
C ASP A 166 16.25 -18.55 -0.15
N ALA A 167 16.15 -17.89 1.01
CA ALA A 167 15.24 -18.26 2.08
C ALA A 167 13.77 -18.15 1.65
N CYS A 168 13.38 -17.02 1.04
CA CYS A 168 12.03 -16.81 0.52
C CYS A 168 11.62 -17.88 -0.50
N VAL A 169 12.46 -18.18 -1.47
CA VAL A 169 12.20 -19.19 -2.50
C VAL A 169 12.10 -20.59 -1.88
N ALA A 170 12.97 -20.91 -0.93
CA ALA A 170 12.95 -22.21 -0.26
C ALA A 170 11.69 -22.42 0.60
N ALA A 171 11.20 -21.36 1.26
CA ALA A 171 10.03 -21.44 2.14
C ALA A 171 8.71 -21.48 1.37
N ASN A 172 8.59 -20.74 0.27
CA ASN A 172 7.29 -20.49 -0.38
C ASN A 172 7.07 -21.26 -1.70
N GLY A 173 8.14 -21.77 -2.31
CA GLY A 173 8.05 -22.66 -3.49
C GLY A 173 7.24 -22.08 -4.64
N ALA A 174 6.31 -22.88 -5.17
CA ALA A 174 5.49 -22.53 -6.34
C ALA A 174 4.53 -21.34 -6.07
N LEU A 175 4.19 -21.04 -4.83
CA LEU A 175 3.31 -19.90 -4.52
C LEU A 175 3.82 -18.60 -5.15
N LEU A 176 5.15 -18.39 -5.17
CA LEU A 176 5.77 -17.17 -5.68
C LEU A 176 5.60 -16.95 -7.20
N GLU A 177 5.21 -17.98 -7.95
CA GLU A 177 4.95 -17.90 -9.38
C GLU A 177 3.48 -17.55 -9.70
N HIS A 178 2.62 -17.39 -8.67
CA HIS A 178 1.19 -17.20 -8.82
C HIS A 178 0.61 -16.07 -7.95
N VAL A 179 1.43 -15.13 -7.49
CA VAL A 179 1.00 -14.04 -6.58
C VAL A 179 0.81 -12.69 -7.27
N SER A 180 0.81 -12.65 -8.61
CA SER A 180 0.62 -11.41 -9.37
C SER A 180 -0.73 -10.76 -9.10
N THR A 181 -0.78 -9.46 -9.34
CA THR A 181 -2.02 -8.67 -9.31
C THR A 181 -3.09 -9.22 -10.26
N ALA A 182 -2.70 -9.79 -11.41
CA ALA A 182 -3.63 -10.44 -12.34
C ALA A 182 -4.34 -11.64 -11.68
N ASN A 183 -3.61 -12.47 -10.96
CA ASN A 183 -4.17 -13.59 -10.21
C ASN A 183 -5.07 -13.13 -9.07
N VAL A 184 -4.68 -12.07 -8.33
CA VAL A 184 -5.52 -11.45 -7.30
C VAL A 184 -6.81 -10.85 -7.90
N ALA A 185 -6.76 -10.25 -9.07
CA ALA A 185 -7.96 -9.74 -9.77
C ALA A 185 -8.91 -10.87 -10.18
N ARG A 186 -8.38 -12.02 -10.61
CA ARG A 186 -9.19 -13.23 -10.88
C ARG A 186 -9.81 -13.79 -9.60
N ASP A 187 -9.06 -13.82 -8.49
CA ASP A 187 -9.60 -14.19 -7.18
C ASP A 187 -10.74 -13.24 -6.76
N MET A 188 -10.56 -11.95 -6.96
CA MET A 188 -11.57 -10.93 -6.63
C MET A 188 -12.85 -11.12 -7.44
N ASP A 189 -12.76 -11.51 -8.75
CA ASP A 189 -13.93 -11.83 -9.56
C ASP A 189 -14.65 -13.10 -9.07
N ALA A 190 -13.88 -14.10 -8.65
CA ALA A 190 -14.43 -15.32 -8.06
C ALA A 190 -15.13 -15.03 -6.70
N LEU A 191 -14.52 -14.19 -5.85
CA LEU A 191 -15.12 -13.76 -4.59
C LEU A 191 -16.38 -12.91 -4.81
N ARG A 192 -16.40 -12.00 -5.79
CA ARG A 192 -17.58 -11.23 -6.21
C ARG A 192 -18.76 -12.17 -6.50
N ALA A 193 -18.50 -13.23 -7.27
CA ALA A 193 -19.54 -14.22 -7.58
C ALA A 193 -19.96 -15.03 -6.34
N ALA A 194 -19.01 -15.36 -5.45
CA ALA A 194 -19.25 -16.14 -4.23
C ALA A 194 -20.06 -15.36 -3.18
N VAL A 195 -19.98 -14.03 -3.14
CA VAL A 195 -20.85 -13.19 -2.29
C VAL A 195 -22.23 -12.95 -2.92
N GLY A 196 -22.41 -13.31 -4.19
CA GLY A 196 -23.69 -13.25 -4.92
C GLY A 196 -23.92 -11.96 -5.72
N ASP A 197 -22.88 -11.15 -5.97
CA ASP A 197 -22.99 -9.90 -6.71
C ASP A 197 -22.71 -10.13 -8.21
N GLU A 198 -23.54 -9.55 -9.08
CA GLU A 198 -23.35 -9.61 -10.54
C GLU A 198 -22.21 -8.72 -11.02
N GLN A 199 -22.02 -7.58 -10.35
CA GLN A 199 -20.97 -6.61 -10.65
C GLN A 199 -20.26 -6.17 -9.38
N LEU A 200 -18.95 -5.94 -9.50
CA LEU A 200 -18.08 -5.47 -8.40
C LEU A 200 -18.35 -3.99 -8.10
N SER A 201 -18.48 -3.62 -6.83
CA SER A 201 -18.19 -2.28 -6.34
C SER A 201 -16.89 -2.34 -5.56
N TYR A 202 -15.97 -1.42 -5.82
CA TYR A 202 -14.62 -1.48 -5.31
C TYR A 202 -14.09 -0.12 -4.88
N LEU A 203 -13.36 -0.10 -3.77
CA LEU A 203 -12.59 1.04 -3.28
C LEU A 203 -11.17 0.56 -2.97
N GLY A 204 -10.23 0.94 -3.81
CA GLY A 204 -8.81 0.61 -3.67
C GLY A 204 -7.99 1.83 -3.32
N PHE A 205 -7.09 1.65 -2.36
CA PHE A 205 -6.14 2.65 -1.92
C PHE A 205 -4.73 2.26 -2.37
N SER A 206 -3.90 3.26 -2.77
CA SER A 206 -2.49 2.99 -3.07
C SER A 206 -2.32 1.91 -4.15
N TYR A 207 -1.51 0.87 -3.90
CA TYR A 207 -1.43 -0.30 -4.79
C TYR A 207 -2.81 -0.91 -5.12
N GLY A 208 -3.80 -0.82 -4.23
CA GLY A 208 -5.17 -1.25 -4.53
C GLY A 208 -5.77 -0.55 -5.75
N THR A 209 -5.24 0.59 -6.16
CA THR A 209 -5.63 1.27 -7.40
C THR A 209 -5.14 0.53 -8.63
N PHE A 210 -3.93 -0.04 -8.59
CA PHE A 210 -3.39 -0.91 -9.63
C PHE A 210 -4.18 -2.22 -9.73
N LEU A 211 -4.54 -2.82 -8.59
CA LEU A 211 -5.44 -3.98 -8.56
C LEU A 211 -6.80 -3.66 -9.20
N GLY A 212 -7.39 -2.50 -8.87
CA GLY A 212 -8.65 -2.05 -9.45
C GLY A 212 -8.57 -1.81 -10.95
N ALA A 213 -7.49 -1.19 -11.44
CA ALA A 213 -7.23 -0.96 -12.86
C ALA A 213 -7.04 -2.29 -13.62
N THR A 214 -6.28 -3.22 -13.05
CA THR A 214 -6.07 -4.57 -13.60
C THR A 214 -7.38 -5.34 -13.66
N TYR A 215 -8.20 -5.28 -12.60
CA TYR A 215 -9.54 -5.90 -12.62
C TYR A 215 -10.42 -5.31 -13.71
N ALA A 216 -10.45 -3.98 -13.85
CA ALA A 216 -11.25 -3.32 -14.86
C ALA A 216 -10.83 -3.70 -16.30
N ALA A 217 -9.52 -3.83 -16.54
CA ALA A 217 -8.99 -4.24 -17.83
C ALA A 217 -9.32 -5.72 -18.16
N LEU A 218 -9.22 -6.62 -17.17
CA LEU A 218 -9.53 -8.04 -17.34
C LEU A 218 -11.04 -8.31 -17.42
N PHE A 219 -11.87 -7.53 -16.71
CA PHE A 219 -13.30 -7.74 -16.55
C PHE A 219 -14.13 -6.47 -16.79
N PRO A 220 -14.04 -5.83 -17.97
CA PRO A 220 -14.59 -4.49 -18.21
C PRO A 220 -16.12 -4.38 -18.07
N ASP A 221 -16.83 -5.50 -18.13
CA ASP A 221 -18.30 -5.57 -18.00
C ASP A 221 -18.74 -6.05 -16.59
N ARG A 222 -17.80 -6.34 -15.68
CA ARG A 222 -18.10 -6.98 -14.39
C ARG A 222 -17.96 -6.07 -13.18
N TYR A 223 -17.83 -4.77 -13.38
CA TYR A 223 -17.88 -3.82 -12.27
C TYR A 223 -18.96 -2.77 -12.47
N ARG A 224 -19.49 -2.30 -11.36
CA ARG A 224 -20.50 -1.24 -11.29
C ARG A 224 -19.86 0.13 -11.03
N ALA A 225 -18.93 0.16 -10.09
CA ALA A 225 -18.23 1.36 -9.67
C ALA A 225 -16.85 1.01 -9.11
N LEU A 226 -15.82 1.74 -9.53
CA LEU A 226 -14.46 1.61 -9.04
C LEU A 226 -13.96 2.96 -8.56
N VAL A 227 -13.51 3.05 -7.32
CA VAL A 227 -12.79 4.19 -6.76
C VAL A 227 -11.34 3.81 -6.55
N LEU A 228 -10.44 4.63 -7.10
CA LEU A 228 -8.99 4.41 -7.13
C LEU A 228 -8.32 5.62 -6.46
N ASP A 229 -8.09 5.53 -5.14
CA ASP A 229 -7.63 6.65 -4.31
C ASP A 229 -6.13 6.54 -3.98
N GLY A 230 -5.37 7.59 -4.26
CA GLY A 230 -3.91 7.57 -4.19
C GLY A 230 -3.34 6.70 -5.31
N ALA A 231 -3.71 7.02 -6.57
CA ALA A 231 -3.46 6.13 -7.68
C ALA A 231 -1.99 6.11 -8.13
N LEU A 232 -1.51 4.89 -8.37
CA LEU A 232 -0.23 4.63 -9.04
C LEU A 232 -0.32 4.93 -10.55
N ASP A 233 0.84 5.17 -11.18
CA ASP A 233 0.99 5.05 -12.63
C ASP A 233 0.99 3.56 -12.98
N PRO A 234 -0.03 3.02 -13.67
CA PRO A 234 -0.15 1.58 -13.86
C PRO A 234 0.87 1.04 -14.87
N THR A 235 1.33 1.88 -15.80
CA THR A 235 2.35 1.52 -16.77
C THR A 235 3.73 1.50 -16.13
N ASP A 236 4.11 2.56 -15.40
CA ASP A 236 5.40 2.63 -14.71
C ASP A 236 5.48 1.57 -13.59
N TYR A 237 4.37 1.25 -12.91
CA TYR A 237 4.36 0.20 -11.88
C TYR A 237 4.92 -1.12 -12.39
N ILE A 238 4.60 -1.53 -13.60
CA ILE A 238 5.12 -2.78 -14.21
C ILE A 238 6.43 -2.54 -14.95
N ALA A 239 6.47 -1.52 -15.82
CA ALA A 239 7.54 -1.39 -16.83
C ALA A 239 8.74 -0.59 -16.35
N ASP A 240 8.56 0.33 -15.41
CA ASP A 240 9.63 1.18 -14.87
C ASP A 240 9.48 1.38 -13.35
N PRO A 241 9.56 0.29 -12.56
CA PRO A 241 9.42 0.38 -11.10
C PRO A 241 10.51 1.24 -10.44
N VAL A 242 11.66 1.40 -11.08
CA VAL A 242 12.73 2.30 -10.62
C VAL A 242 12.30 3.75 -10.67
N ALA A 243 11.67 4.18 -11.78
CA ALA A 243 11.13 5.55 -11.87
C ALA A 243 10.04 5.80 -10.84
N LEU A 244 9.19 4.80 -10.56
CA LEU A 244 8.15 4.89 -9.53
C LEU A 244 8.77 5.02 -8.13
N SER A 245 9.74 4.18 -7.79
CA SER A 245 10.44 4.20 -6.50
C SER A 245 11.18 5.53 -6.28
N THR A 246 11.90 6.01 -7.29
CA THR A 246 12.58 7.32 -7.25
C THR A 246 11.58 8.48 -7.07
N ALA A 247 10.40 8.40 -7.70
CA ALA A 247 9.34 9.39 -7.50
C ALA A 247 8.78 9.37 -6.07
N GLN A 248 8.68 8.20 -5.45
CA GLN A 248 8.29 8.06 -4.04
C GLN A 248 9.33 8.67 -3.11
N ALA A 249 10.62 8.41 -3.32
CA ALA A 249 11.70 9.03 -2.56
C ALA A 249 11.58 10.57 -2.59
N GLY A 250 11.39 11.15 -3.78
CA GLY A 250 11.14 12.58 -3.95
C GLY A 250 9.85 13.07 -3.27
N GLY A 251 8.81 12.25 -3.26
CA GLY A 251 7.54 12.54 -2.58
C GLY A 251 7.71 12.66 -1.07
N PHE A 252 8.46 11.74 -0.45
CA PHE A 252 8.75 11.79 0.99
C PHE A 252 9.68 12.95 1.36
N GLU A 253 10.68 13.29 0.54
CA GLU A 253 11.49 14.50 0.74
C GLU A 253 10.62 15.76 0.70
N GLN A 254 9.69 15.85 -0.25
CA GLN A 254 8.75 16.96 -0.33
C GLN A 254 7.84 17.02 0.91
N ALA A 255 7.32 15.89 1.38
CA ALA A 255 6.48 15.82 2.56
C ALA A 255 7.23 16.27 3.83
N LEU A 256 8.50 15.86 3.99
CA LEU A 256 9.37 16.33 5.07
C LEU A 256 9.58 17.85 5.02
N ALA A 257 9.87 18.40 3.83
CA ALA A 257 10.03 19.84 3.65
C ALA A 257 8.75 20.62 3.96
N ARG A 258 7.58 20.07 3.63
CA ARG A 258 6.27 20.66 3.94
C ARG A 258 5.95 20.59 5.43
N PHE A 259 6.18 19.45 6.07
CA PHE A 259 6.05 19.27 7.52
C PHE A 259 6.93 20.25 8.28
N THR A 260 8.23 20.32 7.97
CA THR A 260 9.17 21.23 8.65
C THR A 260 8.85 22.70 8.40
N SER A 261 8.32 23.04 7.22
CA SER A 261 7.82 24.40 6.93
C SER A 261 6.58 24.73 7.78
N ALA A 262 5.65 23.79 7.96
CA ALA A 262 4.50 23.97 8.84
C ALA A 262 4.95 24.14 10.30
N CYS A 263 5.95 23.38 10.76
CA CYS A 263 6.58 23.53 12.05
C CYS A 263 7.21 24.93 12.26
N ALA A 264 7.90 25.46 11.27
CA ALA A 264 8.49 26.79 11.34
C ALA A 264 7.42 27.89 11.48
N LEU A 265 6.23 27.68 10.91
CA LEU A 265 5.10 28.62 10.99
C LEU A 265 4.32 28.51 12.32
N ASP A 266 4.22 27.31 12.87
CA ASP A 266 3.50 27.04 14.13
C ASP A 266 4.35 26.14 15.06
N GLN A 267 5.23 26.78 15.81
CA GLN A 267 6.11 26.11 16.77
C GLN A 267 5.35 25.47 17.95
N ALA A 268 4.15 25.95 18.27
CA ALA A 268 3.34 25.36 19.33
C ALA A 268 2.73 24.03 18.86
N ALA A 269 2.23 23.96 17.63
CA ALA A 269 1.77 22.73 17.01
C ALA A 269 2.92 21.73 16.82
N CYS A 270 4.14 22.22 16.66
CA CYS A 270 5.35 21.42 16.46
C CYS A 270 6.08 21.02 17.76
N ALA A 271 5.45 21.16 18.91
CA ALA A 271 6.06 20.84 20.22
C ALA A 271 7.42 21.54 20.48
N GLY A 272 7.72 22.61 19.75
CA GLY A 272 8.97 23.35 19.81
C GLY A 272 10.14 22.74 19.03
N PHE A 273 9.93 21.64 18.29
CA PHE A 273 10.97 20.99 17.51
C PHE A 273 11.66 21.97 16.56
N GLY A 274 12.98 21.95 16.56
CA GLY A 274 13.85 22.67 15.62
C GLY A 274 13.85 24.18 15.72
N GLY A 275 13.02 24.78 16.55
CA GLY A 275 12.97 26.24 16.73
C GLY A 275 12.73 26.99 15.41
N ALA A 276 13.66 27.86 15.02
CA ALA A 276 13.51 28.70 13.84
C ALA A 276 13.77 27.96 12.51
N ASP A 277 14.44 26.79 12.54
CA ASP A 277 14.80 26.01 11.35
C ASP A 277 14.63 24.50 11.63
N PRO A 278 13.39 24.00 11.57
CA PRO A 278 13.10 22.58 11.83
C PRO A 278 13.73 21.63 10.81
N TYR A 279 13.92 22.07 9.56
CA TYR A 279 14.57 21.24 8.53
C TYR A 279 16.04 20.99 8.90
N LEU A 280 16.79 22.04 9.17
CA LEU A 280 18.19 21.91 9.60
C LEU A 280 18.33 21.22 10.97
N ALA A 281 17.32 21.33 11.85
CA ALA A 281 17.30 20.60 13.11
C ALA A 281 17.15 19.09 12.89
N TYR A 282 16.35 18.68 11.91
CA TYR A 282 16.21 17.28 11.50
C TYR A 282 17.55 16.72 11.00
N ASP A 283 18.27 17.44 10.12
CA ASP A 283 19.61 17.06 9.68
C ASP A 283 20.59 16.85 10.84
N ARG A 284 20.57 17.79 11.82
CA ARG A 284 21.45 17.70 12.97
C ARG A 284 21.08 16.54 13.89
N LEU A 285 19.79 16.26 14.04
CA LEU A 285 19.29 15.14 14.84
C LEU A 285 19.77 13.81 14.24
N LEU A 286 19.61 13.63 12.93
CA LEU A 286 20.09 12.45 12.24
C LEU A 286 21.61 12.29 12.38
N ALA A 287 22.38 13.35 12.15
CA ALA A 287 23.83 13.31 12.29
C ALA A 287 24.29 13.02 13.75
N ALA A 288 23.54 13.48 14.74
CA ALA A 288 23.83 13.17 16.14
C ALA A 288 23.51 11.70 16.48
N ALA A 289 22.39 11.17 15.98
CA ALA A 289 21.99 9.78 16.19
C ALA A 289 22.90 8.79 15.42
N ASP A 290 23.39 9.17 14.23
CA ASP A 290 24.43 8.42 13.50
C ASP A 290 25.74 8.32 14.28
N ALA A 291 26.13 9.41 14.96
CA ALA A 291 27.36 9.44 15.76
C ALA A 291 27.22 8.68 17.10
N ALA A 292 26.04 8.74 17.70
CA ALA A 292 25.70 8.05 18.95
C ALA A 292 24.16 7.86 19.02
N PRO A 293 23.66 6.62 18.95
CA PRO A 293 22.25 6.33 19.09
C PRO A 293 21.66 6.90 20.40
N LEU A 294 20.43 7.36 20.34
CA LEU A 294 19.76 8.01 21.46
C LEU A 294 19.32 6.96 22.49
N PRO A 295 19.53 7.21 23.80
CA PRO A 295 19.04 6.29 24.83
C PRO A 295 17.51 6.20 24.83
N ALA A 296 16.99 5.00 25.11
CA ALA A 296 15.55 4.72 25.24
C ALA A 296 15.21 4.14 26.62
N ASP A 297 15.93 4.57 27.68
CA ASP A 297 15.79 4.06 29.05
C ASP A 297 14.37 4.28 29.63
N GLY A 298 13.60 5.22 29.08
CA GLY A 298 12.21 5.48 29.47
C GLY A 298 11.19 4.49 28.93
N PHE A 299 11.61 3.56 28.05
CA PHE A 299 10.79 2.45 27.55
C PHE A 299 11.45 1.11 27.95
N PRO A 300 11.22 0.61 29.16
CA PRO A 300 11.92 -0.55 29.71
C PRO A 300 11.54 -1.88 29.06
N GLU A 301 10.45 -1.94 28.30
CA GLU A 301 10.00 -3.08 27.51
C GLU A 301 11.00 -3.40 26.39
N ASP A 302 11.52 -2.35 25.72
CA ASP A 302 12.63 -2.41 24.78
C ASP A 302 13.54 -1.17 24.95
N PRO A 303 14.63 -1.26 25.73
CA PRO A 303 15.53 -0.13 25.95
C PRO A 303 16.60 0.03 24.85
N THR A 304 16.44 -0.62 23.71
CA THR A 304 17.39 -0.54 22.59
C THR A 304 17.53 0.92 22.15
N PRO A 305 18.77 1.45 22.07
CA PRO A 305 18.97 2.82 21.64
C PRO A 305 18.44 3.09 20.24
N VAL A 306 17.89 4.29 20.03
CA VAL A 306 17.30 4.73 18.77
C VAL A 306 18.39 5.25 17.83
N THR A 307 18.48 4.66 16.66
CA THR A 307 19.41 5.04 15.57
C THR A 307 18.84 6.16 14.70
N ALA A 308 19.65 6.69 13.79
CA ALA A 308 19.17 7.64 12.77
C ALA A 308 18.18 6.97 11.80
N ASP A 309 18.35 5.69 11.49
CA ASP A 309 17.43 4.97 10.61
C ASP A 309 16.08 4.69 11.29
N ASP A 310 16.06 4.44 12.58
CA ASP A 310 14.84 4.41 13.38
C ASP A 310 14.05 5.74 13.26
N ILE A 311 14.75 6.87 13.37
CA ILE A 311 14.15 8.20 13.22
C ILE A 311 13.63 8.41 11.79
N ARG A 312 14.39 7.99 10.76
CA ARG A 312 13.95 8.05 9.36
C ARG A 312 12.70 7.21 9.12
N SER A 313 12.68 5.97 9.63
CA SER A 313 11.56 5.03 9.50
C SER A 313 10.28 5.60 10.12
N VAL A 314 10.34 6.08 11.37
CA VAL A 314 9.21 6.72 12.04
C VAL A 314 8.76 7.98 11.30
N THR A 315 9.70 8.80 10.82
CA THR A 315 9.39 10.00 10.06
C THR A 315 8.66 9.65 8.75
N LEU A 316 9.19 8.71 7.97
CA LEU A 316 8.57 8.24 6.74
C LEU A 316 7.14 7.75 7.02
N THR A 317 6.98 6.88 8.03
CA THR A 317 5.68 6.31 8.41
C THR A 317 4.66 7.39 8.78
N LEU A 318 5.05 8.38 9.57
CA LEU A 318 4.11 9.41 10.02
C LEU A 318 3.85 10.49 8.96
N LEU A 319 4.71 10.65 7.97
CA LEU A 319 4.48 11.53 6.82
C LEU A 319 3.39 11.04 5.86
N TYR A 320 3.01 9.76 5.92
CA TYR A 320 1.88 9.23 5.15
C TYR A 320 0.58 10.00 5.40
N ALA A 321 0.37 10.51 6.60
CA ALA A 321 -0.88 11.17 6.94
C ALA A 321 -0.64 12.47 7.72
N LYS A 322 -1.23 13.57 7.24
CA LYS A 322 -1.11 14.88 7.88
C LYS A 322 -1.63 14.89 9.33
N GLN A 323 -2.59 14.03 9.64
CA GLN A 323 -3.12 13.84 11.00
C GLN A 323 -2.03 13.42 11.99
N ASN A 324 -0.97 12.76 11.51
CA ASN A 324 0.13 12.26 12.33
C ASN A 324 1.27 13.29 12.51
N TRP A 325 1.22 14.44 11.83
CA TRP A 325 2.30 15.43 11.90
C TRP A 325 2.51 15.99 13.31
N GLY A 326 1.44 16.09 14.11
CA GLY A 326 1.57 16.49 15.51
C GLY A 326 2.29 15.45 16.38
N LEU A 327 2.05 14.16 16.13
CA LEU A 327 2.77 13.06 16.77
C LEU A 327 4.24 13.06 16.34
N LEU A 328 4.51 13.14 15.04
CA LEU A 328 5.86 13.25 14.51
C LEU A 328 6.64 14.38 15.16
N ALA A 329 6.02 15.56 15.26
CA ALA A 329 6.63 16.73 15.91
C ALA A 329 7.01 16.46 17.36
N ALA A 330 6.13 15.81 18.13
CA ALA A 330 6.39 15.47 19.53
C ALA A 330 7.54 14.46 19.68
N LEU A 331 7.58 13.44 18.83
CA LEU A 331 8.66 12.43 18.82
C LEU A 331 10.00 13.06 18.48
N LEU A 332 10.05 13.91 17.45
CA LEU A 332 11.27 14.60 17.05
C LEU A 332 11.75 15.60 18.10
N ALA A 333 10.84 16.28 18.80
CA ALA A 333 11.20 17.18 19.91
C ALA A 333 11.81 16.40 21.09
N SER A 334 11.28 15.22 21.43
CA SER A 334 11.86 14.33 22.44
C SER A 334 13.25 13.85 22.04
N ALA A 335 13.39 13.40 20.80
CA ALA A 335 14.67 12.95 20.24
C ALA A 335 15.72 14.09 20.20
N GLU A 336 15.31 15.32 19.84
CA GLU A 336 16.18 16.51 19.88
C GLU A 336 16.63 16.82 21.31
N ALA A 337 15.81 16.54 22.32
CA ALA A 337 16.18 16.65 23.73
C ALA A 337 17.07 15.51 24.24
N GLY A 338 17.35 14.51 23.42
CA GLY A 338 18.23 13.37 23.72
C GLY A 338 17.51 12.15 24.32
N ASP A 339 16.16 12.10 24.24
CA ASP A 339 15.36 10.97 24.70
C ASP A 339 14.72 10.25 23.50
N GLY A 340 15.20 9.04 23.21
CA GLY A 340 14.67 8.17 22.15
C GLY A 340 13.48 7.32 22.58
N SER A 341 13.11 7.29 23.85
CA SER A 341 12.09 6.38 24.39
C SER A 341 10.73 6.45 23.66
N PRO A 342 10.17 7.63 23.32
CA PRO A 342 8.90 7.69 22.60
C PRO A 342 9.00 7.17 21.16
N VAL A 343 10.18 7.34 20.53
CA VAL A 343 10.43 6.78 19.18
C VAL A 343 10.48 5.25 19.27
N ARG A 344 11.20 4.69 20.23
CA ARG A 344 11.29 3.23 20.45
C ARG A 344 9.92 2.63 20.74
N ALA A 345 9.12 3.27 21.60
CA ALA A 345 7.77 2.82 21.91
C ALA A 345 6.86 2.77 20.68
N LEU A 346 7.00 3.74 19.75
CA LEU A 346 6.26 3.69 18.49
C LEU A 346 6.79 2.60 17.57
N LEU A 347 8.10 2.39 17.49
CA LEU A 347 8.71 1.32 16.70
C LEU A 347 8.28 -0.06 17.20
N ASP A 348 8.19 -0.26 18.52
CA ASP A 348 7.66 -1.51 19.09
C ASP A 348 6.22 -1.79 18.63
N VAL A 349 5.39 -0.75 18.60
CA VAL A 349 4.02 -0.85 18.06
C VAL A 349 4.04 -1.10 16.55
N LEU A 350 4.94 -0.48 15.78
CA LEU A 350 5.02 -0.60 14.32
C LEU A 350 5.76 -1.87 13.88
N GLY A 351 6.76 -2.31 14.63
CA GLY A 351 7.63 -3.44 14.33
C GLY A 351 7.00 -4.81 14.56
N ALA A 352 5.79 -4.86 15.13
CA ALA A 352 5.06 -6.10 15.32
C ALA A 352 4.44 -6.67 14.02
N ASP A 353 4.78 -6.14 12.83
CA ASP A 353 4.36 -6.72 11.55
C ASP A 353 5.55 -7.21 10.69
N PRO A 354 6.11 -8.37 11.03
CA PRO A 354 7.12 -9.03 10.23
C PRO A 354 6.64 -9.43 8.83
N VAL A 355 5.34 -9.56 8.65
CA VAL A 355 4.71 -10.14 7.45
C VAL A 355 4.61 -9.15 6.28
N GLY A 356 4.78 -7.84 6.54
CA GLY A 356 4.55 -6.82 5.49
C GLY A 356 5.62 -6.75 4.41
N ALA A 357 6.90 -6.98 4.75
CA ALA A 357 8.02 -6.88 3.81
C ALA A 357 8.08 -8.07 2.84
N ASP A 358 7.86 -9.30 3.31
CA ASP A 358 7.99 -10.51 2.51
C ASP A 358 6.97 -10.58 1.36
N PRO A 359 5.67 -10.38 1.58
CA PRO A 359 4.69 -10.30 0.50
C PRO A 359 4.97 -9.13 -0.45
N PHE A 360 5.37 -7.95 0.08
CA PHE A 360 5.67 -6.77 -0.73
C PHE A 360 6.79 -7.06 -1.73
N LEU A 361 7.93 -7.56 -1.25
CA LEU A 361 9.09 -7.88 -2.10
C LEU A 361 8.77 -9.02 -3.07
N SER A 362 8.09 -10.07 -2.62
CA SER A 362 7.75 -11.23 -3.44
C SER A 362 6.81 -10.87 -4.61
N ILE A 363 5.76 -10.11 -4.35
CA ILE A 363 4.80 -9.66 -5.37
C ILE A 363 5.49 -8.70 -6.33
N SER A 364 6.19 -7.68 -5.81
CA SER A 364 6.91 -6.71 -6.64
C SER A 364 7.96 -7.36 -7.52
N ALA A 365 8.76 -8.27 -6.98
CA ALA A 365 9.78 -8.99 -7.74
C ALA A 365 9.17 -9.94 -8.80
N GLY A 366 8.02 -10.55 -8.48
CA GLY A 366 7.34 -11.51 -9.34
C GLY A 366 6.75 -10.87 -10.59
N GLU A 367 6.15 -9.67 -10.47
CA GLU A 367 5.38 -9.06 -11.58
C GLU A 367 6.05 -7.85 -12.23
N GLN A 368 6.92 -7.10 -11.53
CA GLN A 368 7.54 -5.88 -12.03
C GLN A 368 8.85 -6.13 -12.79
N GLN A 369 9.20 -5.23 -13.73
CA GLN A 369 10.40 -5.34 -14.55
C GLN A 369 11.62 -4.67 -13.90
N TRP A 370 12.02 -5.15 -12.73
CA TRP A 370 13.21 -4.67 -12.03
C TRP A 370 14.51 -4.98 -12.79
N PRO A 371 15.49 -4.05 -12.82
CA PRO A 371 16.84 -4.30 -13.35
C PRO A 371 17.47 -5.52 -12.69
N ARG A 372 18.24 -6.29 -13.47
CA ARG A 372 18.93 -7.50 -12.98
C ARG A 372 20.40 -7.26 -12.65
N ASP A 373 20.94 -6.12 -13.04
CA ASP A 373 22.33 -5.72 -12.72
C ASP A 373 22.34 -4.98 -11.39
N VAL A 374 22.94 -5.59 -10.38
CA VAL A 374 23.08 -4.97 -9.04
C VAL A 374 23.86 -3.66 -9.09
N ALA A 375 24.75 -3.46 -10.09
CA ALA A 375 25.48 -2.21 -10.25
C ALA A 375 24.53 -1.02 -10.44
N GLU A 376 23.37 -1.21 -11.09
CA GLU A 376 22.37 -0.15 -11.27
C GLU A 376 21.80 0.34 -9.92
N TYR A 377 21.63 -0.55 -8.94
CA TYR A 377 21.14 -0.19 -7.60
C TYR A 377 22.20 0.56 -6.80
N LEU A 378 23.48 0.20 -6.96
CA LEU A 378 24.59 0.90 -6.30
C LEU A 378 24.77 2.31 -6.87
N ASP A 379 24.71 2.45 -8.20
CA ASP A 379 24.77 3.74 -8.88
C ASP A 379 23.58 4.62 -8.49
N ARG A 380 22.35 4.06 -8.49
CA ARG A 380 21.14 4.75 -8.06
C ARG A 380 21.21 5.18 -6.59
N GLY A 381 21.73 4.32 -5.71
CA GLY A 381 21.92 4.67 -4.31
C GLY A 381 22.83 5.89 -4.13
N ALA A 382 23.88 6.02 -4.96
CA ALA A 382 24.76 7.19 -4.95
C ALA A 382 24.07 8.46 -5.47
N GLU A 383 23.21 8.34 -6.49
CA GLU A 383 22.43 9.45 -7.04
C GLU A 383 21.35 9.91 -6.06
N GLU A 384 20.59 8.98 -5.51
CA GLU A 384 19.49 9.26 -4.58
C GLU A 384 19.99 9.80 -3.24
N TRP A 385 21.16 9.37 -2.75
CA TRP A 385 21.75 9.94 -1.54
C TRP A 385 22.04 11.45 -1.68
N VAL A 386 22.30 11.92 -2.89
CA VAL A 386 22.48 13.36 -3.16
C VAL A 386 21.15 14.06 -3.36
N ALA A 387 20.19 13.41 -4.02
CA ALA A 387 18.89 13.99 -4.38
C ALA A 387 17.88 13.93 -3.23
N PHE A 388 17.92 12.84 -2.45
CA PHE A 388 16.95 12.48 -1.40
C PHE A 388 17.66 12.04 -0.11
N PRO A 389 18.40 12.94 0.56
CA PRO A 389 19.35 12.58 1.62
C PRO A 389 18.72 11.99 2.88
N HIS A 390 17.41 12.07 3.03
CA HIS A 390 16.74 11.55 4.21
C HIS A 390 16.17 10.14 4.02
N PHE A 391 15.79 9.76 2.78
CA PHE A 391 15.07 8.51 2.51
C PHE A 391 15.73 7.60 1.48
N TRP A 392 16.92 7.95 0.93
CA TRP A 392 17.67 7.19 -0.07
C TRP A 392 17.84 5.71 0.27
N GLY A 393 18.06 5.37 1.55
CA GLY A 393 18.30 3.99 1.97
C GLY A 393 17.08 3.08 1.80
N THR A 394 15.88 3.64 1.94
CA THR A 394 14.62 2.90 1.78
C THR A 394 14.30 2.57 0.32
N PHE A 395 14.74 3.42 -0.61
CA PHE A 395 14.33 3.36 -2.02
C PHE A 395 15.45 2.95 -2.99
N ALA A 396 16.63 2.57 -2.50
CA ALA A 396 17.75 2.17 -3.34
C ALA A 396 18.33 0.83 -2.91
N TYR A 397 19.08 0.82 -1.82
CA TYR A 397 19.80 -0.39 -1.40
C TYR A 397 18.86 -1.48 -0.85
N ALA A 398 17.75 -1.09 -0.23
CA ALA A 398 16.73 -2.04 0.24
C ALA A 398 16.04 -2.83 -0.90
N GLU A 399 16.18 -2.36 -2.14
CA GLU A 399 15.59 -2.99 -3.33
C GLU A 399 16.53 -3.98 -4.04
N VAL A 400 17.78 -4.16 -3.58
CA VAL A 400 18.73 -5.12 -4.17
C VAL A 400 18.19 -6.56 -4.25
N PRO A 401 17.37 -7.07 -3.32
CA PRO A 401 16.73 -8.38 -3.46
C PRO A 401 15.93 -8.54 -4.75
N LEU A 402 15.31 -7.47 -5.27
CA LEU A 402 14.50 -7.49 -6.49
C LEU A 402 15.33 -7.80 -7.76
N ALA A 403 16.61 -7.39 -7.76
CA ALA A 403 17.55 -7.76 -8.83
C ALA A 403 17.83 -9.27 -8.88
N LEU A 404 17.86 -9.90 -7.71
CA LEU A 404 18.32 -11.29 -7.50
C LEU A 404 17.17 -12.30 -7.53
N TRP A 405 15.92 -11.84 -7.56
CA TRP A 405 14.74 -12.68 -7.45
C TRP A 405 14.57 -13.62 -8.65
N PRO A 406 14.62 -14.95 -8.49
CA PRO A 406 14.58 -15.90 -9.60
C PRO A 406 13.16 -16.18 -10.08
N ALA A 407 12.17 -16.19 -9.17
CA ALA A 407 10.78 -16.47 -9.48
C ALA A 407 10.15 -15.31 -10.25
N ARG A 408 9.29 -15.66 -11.22
CA ARG A 408 8.45 -14.70 -11.94
C ARG A 408 7.06 -15.28 -11.97
N ASP A 409 6.06 -14.44 -11.82
CA ASP A 409 4.69 -14.86 -12.06
C ASP A 409 4.54 -15.27 -13.54
N GLU A 410 3.85 -16.37 -13.77
CA GLU A 410 3.71 -16.93 -15.14
C GLU A 410 2.79 -16.06 -16.01
N ASP A 411 1.89 -15.28 -15.39
CA ASP A 411 0.88 -14.49 -16.10
C ASP A 411 0.70 -13.08 -15.52
N PRO A 412 1.77 -12.25 -15.49
CA PRO A 412 1.67 -10.87 -15.03
C PRO A 412 0.90 -10.02 -16.06
N PHE A 413 0.02 -9.13 -15.61
CA PHE A 413 -0.71 -8.24 -16.50
C PHE A 413 0.02 -6.89 -16.64
N ALA A 414 0.51 -6.62 -17.85
CA ALA A 414 1.23 -5.39 -18.18
C ALA A 414 0.40 -4.40 -19.04
N GLY A 415 -0.92 -4.54 -19.05
CA GLY A 415 -1.81 -3.72 -19.87
C GLY A 415 -2.18 -4.40 -21.22
N PRO A 416 -2.85 -3.70 -22.12
CA PRO A 416 -3.27 -2.29 -21.98
C PRO A 416 -4.35 -2.08 -20.92
N PHE A 417 -4.33 -0.91 -20.28
CA PHE A 417 -5.33 -0.52 -19.26
C PHE A 417 -6.51 0.27 -19.85
N GLU A 418 -6.46 0.64 -21.13
CA GLU A 418 -7.53 1.39 -21.80
C GLU A 418 -8.84 0.61 -21.76
N LEU A 419 -9.85 1.23 -21.16
CA LEU A 419 -11.16 0.62 -20.98
C LEU A 419 -12.06 0.86 -22.19
N PRO A 420 -12.91 -0.12 -22.56
CA PRO A 420 -13.95 0.09 -23.54
C PRO A 420 -14.84 1.30 -23.19
N ALA A 421 -15.26 2.09 -24.16
CA ALA A 421 -16.13 3.23 -23.94
C ALA A 421 -17.51 2.86 -23.34
N SER A 422 -17.89 1.58 -23.39
CA SER A 422 -19.12 1.05 -22.77
C SER A 422 -18.98 0.72 -21.29
N SER A 423 -17.75 0.61 -20.78
CA SER A 423 -17.50 0.32 -19.39
C SER A 423 -17.86 1.49 -18.48
N PRO A 424 -18.33 1.26 -17.24
CA PRO A 424 -18.54 2.34 -16.27
C PRO A 424 -17.24 3.13 -16.08
N SER A 425 -17.35 4.47 -15.96
CA SER A 425 -16.18 5.34 -15.75
C SER A 425 -15.67 5.21 -14.31
N PRO A 426 -14.41 4.80 -14.06
CA PRO A 426 -13.84 4.81 -12.73
C PRO A 426 -13.65 6.22 -12.18
N LEU A 427 -13.71 6.38 -10.86
CA LEU A 427 -13.31 7.60 -10.15
C LEU A 427 -11.86 7.44 -9.66
N VAL A 428 -10.95 8.20 -10.25
CA VAL A 428 -9.55 8.28 -9.82
C VAL A 428 -9.40 9.49 -8.89
N ILE A 429 -8.80 9.30 -7.72
CA ILE A 429 -8.58 10.35 -6.74
C ILE A 429 -7.08 10.51 -6.51
N GLY A 430 -6.60 11.75 -6.56
CA GLY A 430 -5.20 12.07 -6.31
C GLY A 430 -5.01 13.23 -5.36
N THR A 431 -4.08 13.09 -4.42
CA THR A 431 -3.66 14.16 -3.50
C THR A 431 -2.44 14.89 -4.06
N THR A 432 -2.45 16.23 -4.08
CA THR A 432 -1.39 17.03 -4.74
C THR A 432 0.00 16.83 -4.16
N TYR A 433 0.10 16.55 -2.86
CA TYR A 433 1.36 16.33 -2.16
C TYR A 433 1.35 14.95 -1.47
N ASP A 434 0.94 13.95 -2.24
CA ASP A 434 1.00 12.54 -1.82
C ASP A 434 2.45 12.06 -1.86
N PRO A 435 3.03 11.60 -0.72
CA PRO A 435 4.40 11.14 -0.69
C PRO A 435 4.61 9.74 -1.28
N ALA A 436 3.62 8.87 -1.14
CA ALA A 436 3.73 7.45 -1.49
C ALA A 436 3.28 7.15 -2.93
N THR A 437 2.23 7.85 -3.38
CA THR A 437 1.76 7.81 -4.77
C THR A 437 1.68 9.23 -5.33
N PRO A 438 2.82 9.80 -5.75
CA PRO A 438 2.88 11.17 -6.21
C PRO A 438 1.79 11.46 -7.25
N TYR A 439 1.15 12.65 -7.14
CA TYR A 439 -0.04 13.06 -7.91
C TYR A 439 0.04 12.79 -9.43
N ARG A 440 1.27 12.77 -9.98
CA ARG A 440 1.50 12.39 -11.39
C ARG A 440 0.93 11.00 -11.71
N GLY A 441 1.01 10.05 -10.77
CA GLY A 441 0.46 8.69 -10.96
C GLY A 441 -1.04 8.71 -11.16
N SER A 442 -1.78 9.54 -10.39
CA SER A 442 -3.24 9.68 -10.57
C SER A 442 -3.61 10.30 -11.91
N LEU A 443 -2.82 11.27 -12.41
CA LEU A 443 -3.00 11.82 -13.75
C LEU A 443 -2.80 10.75 -14.82
N GLN A 444 -1.76 9.94 -14.69
CA GLN A 444 -1.44 8.89 -15.65
C GLN A 444 -2.46 7.74 -15.59
N MET A 445 -2.86 7.31 -14.39
CA MET A 445 -3.92 6.31 -14.22
C MET A 445 -5.20 6.73 -14.96
N ALA A 446 -5.64 7.97 -14.78
CA ALA A 446 -6.83 8.47 -15.47
C ALA A 446 -6.66 8.52 -17.00
N ALA A 447 -5.45 8.86 -17.47
CA ALA A 447 -5.12 8.86 -18.89
C ALA A 447 -5.07 7.44 -19.50
N ASP A 448 -4.46 6.48 -18.81
CA ASP A 448 -4.33 5.10 -19.29
C ASP A 448 -5.68 4.37 -19.32
N LEU A 449 -6.56 4.63 -18.36
CA LEU A 449 -7.93 4.11 -18.36
C LEU A 449 -8.81 4.69 -19.46
N GLY A 450 -8.52 5.91 -19.95
CA GLY A 450 -9.15 6.57 -21.10
C GLY A 450 -10.54 7.11 -20.85
N ASN A 451 -11.35 6.52 -19.97
CA ASN A 451 -12.72 6.96 -19.64
C ASN A 451 -12.90 7.31 -18.14
N ALA A 452 -11.84 7.42 -17.37
CA ALA A 452 -11.90 7.73 -15.94
C ALA A 452 -12.21 9.20 -15.67
N THR A 453 -12.82 9.49 -14.51
CA THR A 453 -13.01 10.85 -13.99
C THR A 453 -11.98 11.11 -12.90
N LEU A 454 -11.23 12.19 -13.02
CA LEU A 454 -10.23 12.59 -12.02
C LEU A 454 -10.82 13.58 -11.01
N LEU A 455 -10.68 13.27 -9.72
CA LEU A 455 -10.94 14.14 -8.59
C LEU A 455 -9.62 14.47 -7.89
N THR A 456 -9.32 15.75 -7.73
CA THR A 456 -8.10 16.20 -7.06
C THR A 456 -8.39 16.64 -5.64
N MET A 457 -7.61 16.16 -4.66
CA MET A 457 -7.52 16.80 -3.34
C MET A 457 -6.29 17.69 -3.29
N GLU A 458 -6.48 18.98 -3.09
CA GLU A 458 -5.38 19.90 -2.79
C GLU A 458 -5.02 19.79 -1.31
N GLY A 459 -3.93 19.07 -1.01
CA GLY A 459 -3.55 18.74 0.36
C GLY A 459 -2.29 17.90 0.46
N ASP A 460 -2.01 17.44 1.68
CA ASP A 460 -0.83 16.67 2.09
C ASP A 460 -1.23 15.26 2.53
N GLY A 461 -0.35 14.30 2.30
CA GLY A 461 -0.49 12.92 2.77
C GLY A 461 -1.04 11.97 1.71
N HIS A 462 -0.98 10.69 2.03
CA HIS A 462 -1.33 9.59 1.16
C HIS A 462 -2.82 9.28 1.25
N THR A 463 -3.49 9.23 0.10
CA THR A 463 -4.94 9.03 -0.07
C THR A 463 -5.80 10.18 0.46
N ALA A 464 -7.03 10.27 0.00
CA ALA A 464 -7.89 11.42 0.24
C ALA A 464 -9.20 11.07 0.97
N TYR A 465 -9.82 9.92 0.70
CA TYR A 465 -11.07 9.48 1.31
C TYR A 465 -10.88 9.12 2.80
N GLY A 466 -11.90 9.39 3.60
CA GLY A 466 -11.94 8.99 5.00
C GLY A 466 -11.66 10.12 5.98
N GLY A 467 -12.19 11.31 5.71
CA GLY A 467 -12.18 12.45 6.62
C GLY A 467 -11.05 13.46 6.36
N ASN A 468 -10.34 13.33 5.24
CA ASN A 468 -9.37 14.34 4.82
C ASN A 468 -10.05 15.57 4.20
N SER A 469 -11.18 15.34 3.49
CA SER A 469 -11.98 16.40 2.84
C SER A 469 -13.43 15.94 2.72
N ALA A 470 -14.35 16.69 3.31
CA ALA A 470 -15.79 16.41 3.17
C ALA A 470 -16.26 16.45 1.71
N CYS A 471 -15.58 17.22 0.87
CA CYS A 471 -15.84 17.28 -0.57
C CYS A 471 -15.44 15.97 -1.27
N VAL A 472 -14.29 15.39 -0.93
CA VAL A 472 -13.85 14.09 -1.47
C VAL A 472 -14.77 12.99 -0.98
N ASP A 473 -15.06 12.95 0.32
CA ASP A 473 -15.93 11.93 0.93
C ASP A 473 -17.31 11.94 0.25
N ALA A 474 -17.94 13.11 0.14
CA ALA A 474 -19.26 13.23 -0.50
C ALA A 474 -19.25 12.81 -1.99
N ALA A 475 -18.20 13.14 -2.74
CA ALA A 475 -18.09 12.76 -4.16
C ALA A 475 -17.91 11.23 -4.31
N THR A 476 -17.07 10.62 -3.46
CA THR A 476 -16.82 9.17 -3.42
C THR A 476 -18.09 8.41 -3.06
N GLU A 477 -18.79 8.85 -2.01
CA GLU A 477 -20.03 8.22 -1.54
C GLU A 477 -21.15 8.37 -2.58
N ALA A 478 -21.33 9.55 -3.20
CA ALA A 478 -22.31 9.75 -4.25
C ALA A 478 -22.05 8.85 -5.47
N TYR A 479 -20.78 8.68 -5.85
CA TYR A 479 -20.43 7.78 -6.95
C TYR A 479 -20.69 6.32 -6.60
N LEU A 480 -20.25 5.86 -5.43
CA LEU A 480 -20.46 4.46 -5.00
C LEU A 480 -21.94 4.15 -4.76
N VAL A 481 -22.73 5.07 -4.20
CA VAL A 481 -24.13 4.81 -3.88
C VAL A 481 -25.04 5.01 -5.10
N ASP A 482 -24.92 6.16 -5.77
CA ASP A 482 -25.88 6.61 -6.79
C ASP A 482 -25.31 6.55 -8.23
N GLY A 483 -24.02 6.20 -8.38
CA GLY A 483 -23.33 6.26 -9.69
C GLY A 483 -23.07 7.68 -10.19
N THR A 484 -23.14 8.68 -9.30
CA THR A 484 -22.98 10.10 -9.67
C THR A 484 -21.52 10.51 -9.56
N LEU A 485 -20.86 10.66 -10.70
CA LEU A 485 -19.49 11.19 -10.77
C LEU A 485 -19.46 12.70 -10.53
N PRO A 486 -18.38 13.21 -9.89
CA PRO A 486 -18.13 14.66 -9.87
C PRO A 486 -17.89 15.20 -11.28
N ALA A 487 -18.00 16.52 -11.45
CA ALA A 487 -17.60 17.14 -12.72
C ALA A 487 -16.08 16.91 -12.94
N ASP A 488 -15.71 16.66 -14.21
CA ASP A 488 -14.31 16.50 -14.57
C ASP A 488 -13.48 17.72 -14.14
N GLY A 489 -12.29 17.47 -13.57
CA GLY A 489 -11.41 18.49 -13.03
C GLY A 489 -11.89 19.12 -11.71
N THR A 490 -12.84 18.49 -10.99
CA THR A 490 -13.21 18.92 -9.63
C THR A 490 -12.00 18.90 -8.71
N VAL A 491 -11.79 20.00 -7.98
CA VAL A 491 -10.74 20.15 -6.97
C VAL A 491 -11.40 20.34 -5.61
N CYS A 492 -11.06 19.48 -4.67
CA CYS A 492 -11.44 19.56 -3.25
C CYS A 492 -10.24 20.02 -2.43
N THR A 493 -10.47 20.70 -1.33
CA THR A 493 -9.40 21.14 -0.42
C THR A 493 -9.37 20.25 0.82
N GLN A 494 -8.17 19.91 1.28
CA GLN A 494 -7.97 19.19 2.54
C GLN A 494 -8.41 20.06 3.72
N GLU A 495 -9.18 19.47 4.64
CA GLU A 495 -9.72 20.17 5.83
C GLU A 495 -8.98 19.81 7.13
N VAL A 496 -8.02 18.88 7.08
CA VAL A 496 -7.21 18.45 8.24
C VAL A 496 -6.25 19.55 8.65
N PRO A 497 -6.38 20.12 9.85
CA PRO A 497 -5.46 21.13 10.35
C PRO A 497 -4.12 20.49 10.74
N PHE A 498 -3.04 21.27 10.67
CA PHE A 498 -1.84 20.96 11.43
C PHE A 498 -2.07 21.37 12.88
N ALA A 499 -2.18 20.40 13.78
CA ALA A 499 -2.40 20.64 15.21
C ALA A 499 -1.40 19.78 16.00
N GLY A 500 -0.82 20.37 17.06
CA GLY A 500 -0.01 19.62 18.02
C GLY A 500 -0.86 18.59 18.76
N LEU A 501 -0.20 17.56 19.30
CA LEU A 501 -0.86 16.64 20.21
C LEU A 501 -1.42 17.43 21.40
N ALA A 502 -2.70 17.21 21.72
CA ALA A 502 -3.22 17.64 23.00
C ALA A 502 -2.46 16.85 24.08
N VAL A 503 -1.58 17.52 24.83
CA VAL A 503 -0.94 16.90 26.00
C VAL A 503 -2.06 16.61 26.98
N PRO A 504 -2.37 15.33 27.31
CA PRO A 504 -3.31 15.05 28.38
C PRO A 504 -2.75 15.67 29.66
N ASP A 505 -3.57 16.43 30.37
CA ASP A 505 -3.20 16.89 31.72
C ASP A 505 -2.75 15.65 32.52
N ALA A 506 -1.58 15.73 33.15
CA ALA A 506 -0.89 14.65 33.86
C ALA A 506 -1.66 14.07 35.07
N ALA A 507 -2.97 14.08 35.06
CA ALA A 507 -3.86 13.69 36.17
C ALA A 507 -5.04 12.77 35.77
N SER A 508 -5.14 12.25 34.55
CA SER A 508 -6.23 11.32 34.24
C SER A 508 -5.84 10.29 33.21
N ASP A 509 -5.72 9.08 33.70
CA ASP A 509 -5.97 7.80 33.03
C ASP A 509 -5.09 7.41 31.81
N THR A 510 -4.59 6.20 31.91
CA THR A 510 -3.97 5.40 30.85
C THR A 510 -4.90 5.28 29.63
N GLY A 511 -4.98 6.34 28.83
CA GLY A 511 -5.65 6.34 27.54
C GLY A 511 -4.68 5.85 26.48
N VAL A 512 -4.91 4.64 25.99
CA VAL A 512 -4.31 4.07 24.78
C VAL A 512 -4.31 5.13 23.69
N LEU A 513 -3.13 5.44 23.13
CA LEU A 513 -2.96 6.24 21.94
C LEU A 513 -3.67 5.54 20.78
N THR A 514 -4.93 5.88 20.54
CA THR A 514 -5.62 5.45 19.33
C THR A 514 -5.07 6.26 18.14
N ALA A 515 -3.96 5.81 17.59
CA ALA A 515 -3.56 6.22 16.24
C ALA A 515 -4.69 5.78 15.31
N ARG A 516 -5.26 6.73 14.55
CA ARG A 516 -6.14 6.37 13.44
C ARG A 516 -5.31 5.59 12.43
N PRO A 517 -5.89 4.53 11.82
CA PRO A 517 -5.17 3.66 10.91
C PRO A 517 -4.52 4.46 9.78
N ILE A 518 -3.25 4.19 9.56
CA ILE A 518 -2.49 4.70 8.43
C ILE A 518 -2.89 3.84 7.25
N ALA A 519 -3.70 4.38 6.32
CA ALA A 519 -3.93 3.72 5.04
C ALA A 519 -2.58 3.66 4.32
N GLY A 520 -2.01 2.47 4.19
CA GLY A 520 -0.70 2.24 3.56
C GLY A 520 0.25 1.33 4.33
N ARG A 521 0.10 1.22 5.66
CA ARG A 521 0.60 0.08 6.43
C ARG A 521 -0.56 -0.46 7.22
N ALA A 522 -1.02 -1.64 6.83
CA ALA A 522 -2.06 -2.34 7.52
C ALA A 522 -1.60 -2.63 8.95
N LEU A 523 -2.20 -1.91 9.84
CA LEU A 523 -2.53 -2.23 11.21
C LEU A 523 -1.87 -3.42 11.85
N LEU A 524 -1.04 -3.04 12.74
CA LEU A 524 -0.63 -3.82 13.89
C LEU A 524 -1.77 -3.86 14.92
N ALA A 525 -2.42 -4.96 15.04
CA ALA A 525 -3.08 -5.45 16.22
C ALA A 525 -3.23 -6.95 16.05
N ASP A 526 -2.32 -7.70 16.64
CA ASP A 526 -2.69 -8.78 17.54
C ASP A 526 -1.46 -9.46 18.14
N ARG A 527 -1.33 -9.30 19.41
CA ARG A 527 -0.91 -10.37 20.31
C ARG A 527 -2.00 -10.62 21.31
#